data_4feec3097edcd0d0f333cfeffce60483
#
_entry.id   4feec3097edcd0d0f333cfeffce60483
#
_cell.length_a   1.000
_cell.length_b   1.000
_cell.length_c   1.000
_cell.angle_alpha   90.00
_cell.angle_beta   90.00
_cell.angle_gamma   90.00
#
_symmetry.space_group_name_H-M   'P 1'
#
loop_
_entity.id
_entity.type
_entity.pdbx_description
1 polymer ?
#
loop_
_entity_poly.entity_id
_entity_poly.type
_entity_poly.pdbx_seq_one_letter_code
_entity_poly.pdbx_strand_id
1 'polypeptide(L)'
;MAVQLSPKLFMALPQALSTRILDQHFHAEFRDCLELTQRRGLPLFEAEAKLLGLDHAEVGALLAARWELPDNLQAAIRNHHTFDPNDPHALLVACVRLANHLVKDESMSCLGEDNLWQIELDPAWQVLAEARHHQELKERRTALEEIREGIQAARDRVRSLVGEISR
;
A
#
# COMPACT_ATOMS: atom_id res chain seq x y z
N MET A 1 7.74 -21.51 19.26
CA MET A 1 7.05 -20.22 19.56
C MET A 1 6.63 -19.65 18.22
N ALA A 2 5.36 -19.77 17.84
CA ALA A 2 4.86 -19.18 16.60
C ALA A 2 4.76 -17.66 16.82
N VAL A 3 5.53 -16.88 16.07
CA VAL A 3 5.39 -15.42 16.04
C VAL A 3 4.08 -15.12 15.35
N GLN A 4 3.08 -14.71 16.12
CA GLN A 4 1.79 -14.28 15.62
C GLN A 4 1.97 -12.87 15.03
N LEU A 5 2.33 -12.80 13.73
CA LEU A 5 2.41 -11.55 13.00
C LEU A 5 1.00 -10.97 12.89
N SER A 6 0.84 -9.67 13.20
CA SER A 6 -0.44 -9.02 13.01
C SER A 6 -0.79 -9.04 11.51
N PRO A 7 -2.08 -9.14 11.13
CA PRO A 7 -2.50 -9.12 9.72
C PRO A 7 -1.95 -7.91 8.95
N LYS A 8 -1.80 -6.76 9.60
CA LYS A 8 -1.22 -5.53 9.01
C LYS A 8 0.25 -5.71 8.64
N LEU A 9 1.05 -6.36 9.49
CA LEU A 9 2.46 -6.63 9.22
C LEU A 9 2.60 -7.68 8.11
N PHE A 10 1.70 -8.66 8.08
CA PHE A 10 1.68 -9.70 7.07
C PHE A 10 1.39 -9.17 5.64
N MET A 11 0.59 -8.10 5.52
CA MET A 11 0.28 -7.45 4.25
C MET A 11 1.40 -6.49 3.78
N ALA A 12 2.10 -5.84 4.71
CA ALA A 12 3.18 -4.92 4.39
C ALA A 12 4.48 -5.63 3.96
N LEU A 13 4.72 -6.83 4.46
CA LEU A 13 5.93 -7.59 4.18
C LEU A 13 6.15 -7.91 2.68
N PRO A 14 5.17 -8.44 1.94
CA PRO A 14 5.37 -8.74 0.51
C PRO A 14 5.65 -7.48 -0.31
N GLN A 15 5.00 -6.35 -0.02
CA GLN A 15 5.24 -5.07 -0.71
C GLN A 15 6.64 -4.53 -0.41
N ALA A 16 7.05 -4.49 0.86
CA ALA A 16 8.38 -4.03 1.23
C ALA A 16 9.49 -4.94 0.66
N LEU A 17 9.26 -6.25 0.64
CA LEU A 17 10.22 -7.21 0.10
C LEU A 17 10.28 -7.15 -1.43
N SER A 18 9.16 -6.98 -2.13
CA SER A 18 9.16 -6.88 -3.59
C SER A 18 9.90 -5.65 -4.09
N THR A 19 9.66 -4.49 -3.48
CA THR A 19 10.42 -3.27 -3.77
C THR A 19 11.92 -3.46 -3.47
N ARG A 20 12.24 -4.13 -2.34
CA ARG A 20 13.63 -4.44 -2.00
C ARG A 20 14.30 -5.40 -2.97
N ILE A 21 13.57 -6.38 -3.48
CA ILE A 21 14.05 -7.32 -4.49
C ILE A 21 14.34 -6.58 -5.80
N LEU A 22 13.43 -5.70 -6.23
CA LEU A 22 13.64 -4.87 -7.42
C LEU A 22 14.88 -4.00 -7.27
N ASP A 23 15.04 -3.29 -6.15
CA ASP A 23 16.22 -2.49 -5.87
C ASP A 23 17.52 -3.34 -5.83
N GLN A 24 17.48 -4.52 -5.23
CA GLN A 24 18.66 -5.35 -5.08
C GLN A 24 19.14 -6.01 -6.39
N HIS A 25 18.19 -6.44 -7.23
CA HIS A 25 18.50 -7.20 -8.45
C HIS A 25 18.52 -6.36 -9.73
N PHE A 26 17.83 -5.21 -9.71
CA PHE A 26 17.69 -4.29 -10.85
C PHE A 26 18.03 -2.85 -10.42
N HIS A 27 19.09 -2.71 -9.62
CA HIS A 27 19.42 -1.44 -8.95
C HIS A 27 19.49 -0.23 -9.89
N ALA A 28 20.09 -0.39 -11.08
CA ALA A 28 20.21 0.70 -12.04
C ALA A 28 18.86 1.10 -12.61
N GLU A 29 18.08 0.13 -13.07
CA GLU A 29 16.77 0.31 -13.66
C GLU A 29 15.75 0.80 -12.61
N PHE A 30 15.83 0.29 -11.38
CA PHE A 30 14.97 0.74 -10.28
C PHE A 30 15.25 2.20 -9.91
N ARG A 31 16.50 2.62 -9.93
CA ARG A 31 16.86 4.03 -9.77
C ARG A 31 16.30 4.91 -10.88
N ASP A 32 16.30 4.41 -12.14
CA ASP A 32 15.66 5.11 -13.25
C ASP A 32 14.14 5.21 -13.07
N CYS A 33 13.49 4.19 -12.48
CA CYS A 33 12.07 4.26 -12.08
C CYS A 33 11.82 5.38 -11.08
N LEU A 34 12.65 5.48 -10.03
CA LEU A 34 12.53 6.55 -9.02
C LEU A 34 12.72 7.93 -9.65
N GLU A 35 13.69 8.08 -10.54
CA GLU A 35 13.94 9.33 -11.25
C GLU A 35 12.77 9.71 -12.17
N LEU A 36 12.18 8.74 -12.86
CA LEU A 36 11.00 8.94 -13.70
C LEU A 36 9.79 9.38 -12.87
N THR A 37 9.57 8.76 -11.71
CA THR A 37 8.54 9.16 -10.75
C THR A 37 8.71 10.60 -10.30
N GLN A 38 9.92 10.97 -9.86
CA GLN A 38 10.22 12.32 -9.37
C GLN A 38 10.11 13.40 -10.46
N ARG A 39 10.59 13.13 -11.68
CA ARG A 39 10.60 14.11 -12.76
C ARG A 39 9.25 14.31 -13.43
N ARG A 40 8.44 13.27 -13.53
CA ARG A 40 7.17 13.27 -14.30
C ARG A 40 5.92 13.13 -13.44
N GLY A 41 6.04 12.95 -12.12
CA GLY A 41 4.90 12.67 -11.26
C GLY A 41 4.21 11.33 -11.59
N LEU A 42 4.91 10.41 -12.27
CA LEU A 42 4.37 9.11 -12.61
C LEU A 42 4.36 8.23 -11.37
N PRO A 43 3.27 7.50 -11.06
CA PRO A 43 3.27 6.54 -9.97
C PRO A 43 4.39 5.50 -10.12
N LEU A 44 5.02 5.09 -9.01
CA LEU A 44 6.16 4.18 -9.05
C LEU A 44 5.84 2.88 -9.77
N PHE A 45 4.68 2.27 -9.50
CA PHE A 45 4.27 1.03 -10.16
C PHE A 45 4.18 1.15 -11.70
N GLU A 46 3.76 2.32 -12.21
CA GLU A 46 3.74 2.58 -13.66
C GLU A 46 5.15 2.76 -14.22
N ALA A 47 6.05 3.39 -13.47
CA ALA A 47 7.45 3.53 -13.87
C ALA A 47 8.14 2.16 -13.90
N GLU A 48 7.91 1.32 -12.90
CA GLU A 48 8.40 -0.05 -12.82
C GLU A 48 7.89 -0.89 -13.99
N ALA A 49 6.57 -0.94 -14.21
CA ALA A 49 5.99 -1.67 -15.34
C ALA A 49 6.56 -1.23 -16.69
N LYS A 50 6.83 0.06 -16.85
CA LYS A 50 7.37 0.63 -18.08
C LYS A 50 8.84 0.29 -18.32
N LEU A 51 9.69 0.32 -17.29
CA LEU A 51 11.13 0.16 -17.41
C LEU A 51 11.58 -1.27 -17.13
N LEU A 52 10.91 -1.98 -16.22
CA LEU A 52 11.25 -3.35 -15.82
C LEU A 52 10.36 -4.41 -16.49
N GLY A 53 9.21 -3.99 -17.05
CA GLY A 53 8.22 -4.91 -17.64
C GLY A 53 7.30 -5.58 -16.59
N LEU A 54 7.47 -5.27 -15.32
CA LEU A 54 6.66 -5.73 -14.19
C LEU A 54 6.77 -4.74 -13.03
N ASP A 55 5.76 -4.70 -12.16
CA ASP A 55 5.76 -3.82 -10.99
C ASP A 55 5.95 -4.59 -9.67
N HIS A 56 6.12 -3.84 -8.58
CA HIS A 56 6.30 -4.43 -7.25
C HIS A 56 5.06 -5.19 -6.75
N ALA A 57 3.86 -4.87 -7.23
CA ALA A 57 2.64 -5.59 -6.86
C ALA A 57 2.61 -6.98 -7.51
N GLU A 58 3.04 -7.09 -8.77
CA GLU A 58 3.20 -8.36 -9.47
C GLU A 58 4.28 -9.23 -8.83
N VAL A 59 5.46 -8.66 -8.52
CA VAL A 59 6.53 -9.38 -7.81
C VAL A 59 6.06 -9.83 -6.43
N GLY A 60 5.37 -8.97 -5.70
CA GLY A 60 4.80 -9.30 -4.41
C GLY A 60 3.79 -10.44 -4.47
N ALA A 61 2.94 -10.45 -5.49
CA ALA A 61 1.96 -11.52 -5.72
C ALA A 61 2.63 -12.87 -6.06
N LEU A 62 3.72 -12.84 -6.87
CA LEU A 62 4.51 -14.05 -7.15
C LEU A 62 5.15 -14.62 -5.88
N LEU A 63 5.68 -13.75 -5.01
CA LEU A 63 6.21 -14.17 -3.71
C LEU A 63 5.13 -14.75 -2.80
N ALA A 64 3.97 -14.09 -2.74
CA ALA A 64 2.83 -14.53 -1.96
C ALA A 64 2.33 -15.91 -2.41
N ALA A 65 2.25 -16.14 -3.73
CA ALA A 65 1.93 -17.43 -4.30
C ALA A 65 2.97 -18.51 -3.94
N ARG A 66 4.25 -18.18 -4.05
CA ARG A 66 5.34 -19.11 -3.69
C ARG A 66 5.35 -19.47 -2.19
N TRP A 67 4.86 -18.57 -1.34
CA TRP A 67 4.71 -18.81 0.09
C TRP A 67 3.35 -19.42 0.46
N GLU A 68 2.57 -19.81 -0.54
CA GLU A 68 1.26 -20.43 -0.38
C GLU A 68 0.31 -19.58 0.48
N LEU A 69 0.39 -18.23 0.33
CA LEU A 69 -0.55 -17.35 1.00
C LEU A 69 -1.97 -17.55 0.45
N PRO A 70 -3.01 -17.36 1.27
CA PRO A 70 -4.40 -17.43 0.80
C PRO A 70 -4.69 -16.51 -0.40
N ASP A 71 -5.56 -16.94 -1.30
CA ASP A 71 -5.87 -16.25 -2.56
C ASP A 71 -6.32 -14.80 -2.37
N ASN A 72 -7.08 -14.53 -1.31
CA ASN A 72 -7.51 -13.17 -0.97
C ASN A 72 -6.34 -12.25 -0.62
N LEU A 73 -5.27 -12.77 0.01
CA LEU A 73 -4.07 -12.00 0.30
C LEU A 73 -3.24 -11.79 -0.97
N GLN A 74 -3.14 -12.80 -1.82
CA GLN A 74 -2.47 -12.68 -3.12
C GLN A 74 -3.17 -11.64 -3.99
N ALA A 75 -4.51 -11.65 -4.05
CA ALA A 75 -5.30 -10.66 -4.77
C ALA A 75 -5.08 -9.25 -4.23
N ALA A 76 -5.09 -9.07 -2.92
CA ALA A 76 -4.88 -7.78 -2.28
C ALA A 76 -3.48 -7.22 -2.57
N ILE A 77 -2.44 -8.05 -2.59
CA ILE A 77 -1.08 -7.65 -2.95
C ILE A 77 -1.00 -7.27 -4.43
N ARG A 78 -1.59 -8.06 -5.31
CA ARG A 78 -1.55 -7.84 -6.75
C ARG A 78 -2.32 -6.60 -7.20
N ASN A 79 -3.54 -6.41 -6.65
CA ASN A 79 -4.55 -5.51 -7.22
C ASN A 79 -4.67 -4.18 -6.44
N HIS A 80 -3.81 -3.87 -5.47
CA HIS A 80 -3.95 -2.64 -4.67
C HIS A 80 -3.72 -1.35 -5.47
N HIS A 81 -3.06 -1.41 -6.62
CA HIS A 81 -2.95 -0.28 -7.56
C HIS A 81 -4.06 -0.29 -8.61
N THR A 82 -4.52 -1.46 -9.04
CA THR A 82 -5.51 -1.66 -10.10
C THR A 82 -6.79 -2.26 -9.51
N PHE A 83 -7.65 -1.41 -8.95
CA PHE A 83 -8.84 -1.86 -8.24
C PHE A 83 -10.00 -2.20 -9.20
N ASP A 84 -10.51 -3.43 -9.07
CA ASP A 84 -11.75 -3.88 -9.71
C ASP A 84 -12.82 -4.15 -8.65
N PRO A 85 -13.97 -3.43 -8.65
CA PRO A 85 -15.04 -3.66 -7.70
C PRO A 85 -15.74 -5.02 -7.86
N ASN A 86 -15.55 -5.70 -8.99
CA ASN A 86 -16.10 -7.02 -9.26
C ASN A 86 -15.17 -8.17 -8.85
N ASP A 87 -13.96 -7.88 -8.36
CA ASP A 87 -13.04 -8.90 -7.84
C ASP A 87 -13.69 -9.65 -6.67
N PRO A 88 -13.66 -11.00 -6.63
CA PRO A 88 -14.17 -11.78 -5.48
C PRO A 88 -13.61 -11.34 -4.12
N HIS A 89 -12.45 -10.71 -4.11
CA HIS A 89 -11.76 -10.22 -2.92
C HIS A 89 -11.75 -8.69 -2.82
N ALA A 90 -12.63 -7.99 -3.58
CA ALA A 90 -12.67 -6.53 -3.69
C ALA A 90 -12.64 -5.81 -2.33
N LEU A 91 -13.32 -6.34 -1.32
CA LEU A 91 -13.33 -5.73 0.02
C LEU A 91 -11.93 -5.66 0.65
N LEU A 92 -11.15 -6.73 0.55
CA LEU A 92 -9.79 -6.75 1.10
C LEU A 92 -8.83 -5.90 0.25
N VAL A 93 -8.96 -5.98 -1.08
CA VAL A 93 -8.20 -5.13 -2.01
C VAL A 93 -8.48 -3.65 -1.72
N ALA A 94 -9.75 -3.28 -1.51
CA ALA A 94 -10.15 -1.92 -1.14
C ALA A 94 -9.49 -1.45 0.16
N CYS A 95 -9.48 -2.29 1.20
CA CYS A 95 -8.82 -1.97 2.47
C CYS A 95 -7.33 -1.66 2.27
N VAL A 96 -6.62 -2.49 1.50
CA VAL A 96 -5.18 -2.33 1.26
C VAL A 96 -4.89 -1.11 0.40
N ARG A 97 -5.66 -0.90 -0.66
CA ARG A 97 -5.57 0.28 -1.54
C ARG A 97 -5.74 1.57 -0.76
N LEU A 98 -6.81 1.70 0.02
CA LEU A 98 -7.08 2.90 0.79
C LEU A 98 -6.02 3.14 1.88
N ALA A 99 -5.56 2.07 2.56
CA ALA A 99 -4.47 2.18 3.51
C ALA A 99 -3.17 2.66 2.86
N ASN A 100 -2.84 2.16 1.67
CA ASN A 100 -1.66 2.59 0.91
C ASN A 100 -1.74 4.08 0.53
N HIS A 101 -2.91 4.55 0.08
CA HIS A 101 -3.12 5.96 -0.24
C HIS A 101 -3.06 6.86 1.01
N LEU A 102 -3.66 6.45 2.12
CA LEU A 102 -3.59 7.21 3.38
C LEU A 102 -2.15 7.36 3.89
N VAL A 103 -1.33 6.31 3.77
CA VAL A 103 0.09 6.37 4.15
C VAL A 103 0.87 7.35 3.25
N LYS A 104 0.55 7.40 1.95
CA LYS A 104 1.15 8.34 1.01
C LYS A 104 0.71 9.78 1.30
N ASP A 105 -0.58 10.02 1.55
CA ASP A 105 -1.16 11.33 1.88
C ASP A 105 -0.52 11.95 3.12
N GLU A 106 -0.23 11.13 4.14
CA GLU A 106 0.47 11.57 5.37
C GLU A 106 1.99 11.77 5.19
N SER A 107 2.48 11.86 3.96
CA SER A 107 3.92 12.02 3.65
C SER A 107 4.81 10.95 4.29
N MET A 108 4.28 9.77 4.54
CA MET A 108 5.04 8.60 4.98
C MET A 108 5.69 7.85 3.82
N SER A 109 5.39 8.24 2.58
CA SER A 109 6.07 7.76 1.38
C SER A 109 7.41 8.48 1.23
N CYS A 110 8.50 7.73 1.10
CA CYS A 110 9.82 8.28 0.80
C CYS A 110 9.96 8.75 -0.65
N LEU A 111 8.92 8.61 -1.47
CA LEU A 111 8.98 8.85 -2.93
C LEU A 111 8.37 10.17 -3.37
N GLY A 112 7.78 10.98 -2.45
CA GLY A 112 7.28 12.32 -2.77
C GLY A 112 6.17 12.35 -3.82
N GLU A 113 5.34 11.31 -3.88
CA GLU A 113 4.16 11.29 -4.73
C GLU A 113 3.10 12.22 -4.13
N ASP A 114 3.11 13.49 -4.55
CA ASP A 114 2.05 14.47 -4.25
C ASP A 114 0.80 14.12 -5.08
N ASN A 115 0.01 13.18 -4.62
CA ASN A 115 -1.30 12.91 -5.20
C ASN A 115 -2.37 13.68 -4.43
N LEU A 116 -3.06 14.59 -5.13
CA LEU A 116 -4.35 15.17 -4.71
C LEU A 116 -5.43 14.07 -4.76
N TRP A 117 -5.20 12.98 -4.02
CA TRP A 117 -6.12 11.86 -3.99
C TRP A 117 -7.27 12.18 -3.02
N GLN A 118 -8.49 12.07 -3.54
CA GLN A 118 -9.71 12.25 -2.78
C GLN A 118 -10.30 10.87 -2.49
N ILE A 119 -10.23 10.46 -1.23
CA ILE A 119 -10.69 9.14 -0.79
C ILE A 119 -12.14 8.86 -1.16
N GLU A 120 -12.98 9.88 -1.11
CA GLU A 120 -14.41 9.79 -1.38
C GLU A 120 -14.72 9.49 -2.87
N LEU A 121 -13.78 9.80 -3.76
CA LEU A 121 -13.91 9.55 -5.20
C LEU A 121 -13.30 8.21 -5.63
N ASP A 122 -12.55 7.55 -4.75
CA ASP A 122 -11.96 6.25 -5.07
C ASP A 122 -13.05 5.14 -5.07
N PRO A 123 -13.14 4.32 -6.13
CA PRO A 123 -14.11 3.22 -6.19
C PRO A 123 -13.99 2.24 -5.02
N ALA A 124 -12.80 2.06 -4.46
CA ALA A 124 -12.58 1.24 -3.29
C ALA A 124 -13.31 1.78 -2.04
N TRP A 125 -13.46 3.11 -1.93
CA TRP A 125 -14.23 3.72 -0.85
C TRP A 125 -15.71 3.34 -0.94
N GLN A 126 -16.28 3.28 -2.13
CA GLN A 126 -17.68 2.90 -2.33
C GLN A 126 -17.93 1.46 -1.90
N VAL A 127 -17.03 0.53 -2.27
CA VAL A 127 -17.12 -0.88 -1.86
C VAL A 127 -17.08 -1.03 -0.33
N LEU A 128 -16.19 -0.30 0.36
CA LEU A 128 -16.15 -0.30 1.82
C LEU A 128 -17.40 0.35 2.42
N ALA A 129 -17.91 1.39 1.79
CA ALA A 129 -19.11 2.08 2.22
C ALA A 129 -20.35 1.18 2.16
N GLU A 130 -20.50 0.42 1.08
CA GLU A 130 -21.59 -0.54 0.88
C GLU A 130 -21.50 -1.74 1.81
N ALA A 131 -20.30 -2.28 2.04
CA ALA A 131 -20.08 -3.40 2.95
C ALA A 131 -20.46 -3.07 4.41
N ARG A 132 -20.47 -1.79 4.77
CA ARG A 132 -20.88 -1.28 6.09
C ARG A 132 -22.34 -0.85 6.16
N HIS A 133 -23.24 -1.46 5.46
CA HIS A 133 -24.63 -1.07 5.20
C HIS A 133 -25.52 -0.74 6.43
N HIS A 134 -25.01 -0.68 7.65
CA HIS A 134 -25.78 -0.41 8.87
C HIS A 134 -25.20 0.67 9.79
N GLN A 135 -24.17 1.41 9.37
CA GLN A 135 -23.60 2.49 10.20
C GLN A 135 -23.72 3.85 9.51
N GLU A 136 -24.19 4.86 10.26
CA GLU A 136 -24.44 6.22 9.79
C GLU A 136 -23.17 6.89 9.21
N LEU A 137 -23.35 7.78 8.22
CA LEU A 137 -22.28 8.57 7.58
C LEU A 137 -21.35 9.29 8.57
N LYS A 138 -21.87 9.63 9.74
CA LYS A 138 -21.14 10.29 10.83
C LYS A 138 -20.05 9.38 11.41
N GLU A 139 -20.34 8.10 11.61
CA GLU A 139 -19.37 7.12 12.11
C GLU A 139 -18.25 6.81 11.11
N ARG A 140 -18.53 6.95 9.81
CA ARG A 140 -17.52 6.77 8.75
C ARG A 140 -16.46 7.86 8.78
N ARG A 141 -16.87 9.10 9.02
CA ARG A 141 -15.95 10.24 9.13
C ARG A 141 -15.06 10.10 10.36
N THR A 142 -15.65 9.71 11.48
CA THR A 142 -14.92 9.42 12.72
C THR A 142 -13.91 8.27 12.53
N ALA A 143 -14.30 7.20 11.83
CA ALA A 143 -13.40 6.08 11.56
C ALA A 143 -12.20 6.47 10.69
N LEU A 144 -12.36 7.37 9.72
CA LEU A 144 -11.25 7.90 8.92
C LEU A 144 -10.31 8.78 9.75
N GLU A 145 -10.88 9.62 10.60
CA GLU A 145 -10.11 10.46 11.52
C GLU A 145 -9.29 9.59 12.49
N GLU A 146 -9.89 8.55 13.08
CA GLU A 146 -9.19 7.58 13.94
C GLU A 146 -8.07 6.83 13.20
N ILE A 147 -8.27 6.45 11.93
CA ILE A 147 -7.23 5.82 11.11
C ILE A 147 -6.09 6.79 10.86
N ARG A 148 -6.38 8.04 10.51
CA ARG A 148 -5.35 9.08 10.30
C ARG A 148 -4.56 9.35 11.58
N GLU A 149 -5.22 9.49 12.70
CA GLU A 149 -4.56 9.65 14.02
C GLU A 149 -3.67 8.44 14.35
N GLY A 150 -4.14 7.22 14.09
CA GLY A 150 -3.38 5.99 14.28
C GLY A 150 -2.12 5.92 13.41
N ILE A 151 -2.22 6.36 12.15
CA ILE A 151 -1.07 6.45 11.23
C ILE A 151 -0.08 7.50 11.73
N GLN A 152 -0.56 8.67 12.14
CA GLN A 152 0.29 9.73 12.66
C GLN A 152 1.06 9.29 13.92
N ALA A 153 0.36 8.65 14.87
CA ALA A 153 0.98 8.10 16.08
C ALA A 153 2.02 7.01 15.78
N ALA A 154 1.79 6.18 14.75
CA ALA A 154 2.76 5.18 14.30
C ALA A 154 4.01 5.85 13.69
N ARG A 155 3.82 6.88 12.88
CA ARG A 155 4.91 7.68 12.29
C ARG A 155 5.80 8.32 13.34
N ASP A 156 5.20 8.92 14.36
CA ASP A 156 5.95 9.58 15.43
C ASP A 156 6.76 8.59 16.24
N ARG A 157 6.23 7.38 16.48
CA ARG A 157 6.98 6.29 17.11
C ARG A 157 8.17 5.82 16.29
N VAL A 158 8.00 5.66 14.98
CA VAL A 158 9.09 5.27 14.07
C VAL A 158 10.17 6.35 14.06
N ARG A 159 9.81 7.63 13.98
CA ARG A 159 10.77 8.74 14.04
C ARG A 159 11.56 8.77 15.35
N SER A 160 10.90 8.54 16.48
CA SER A 160 11.55 8.45 17.78
C SER A 160 12.58 7.32 17.81
N LEU A 161 12.21 6.12 17.36
CA LEU A 161 13.10 4.96 17.30
C LEU A 161 14.32 5.19 16.40
N VAL A 162 14.11 5.78 15.21
CA VAL A 162 15.22 6.13 14.31
C VAL A 162 16.14 7.16 14.93
N GLY A 163 15.60 8.15 15.64
CA GLY A 163 16.40 9.16 16.36
C GLY A 163 17.20 8.58 17.54
N GLU A 164 16.75 7.49 18.14
CA GLU A 164 17.48 6.78 19.19
C GLU A 164 18.63 5.90 18.66
N ILE A 165 18.45 5.30 17.47
CA ILE A 165 19.46 4.45 16.82
C ILE A 165 20.59 5.30 16.20
N SER A 166 20.33 6.57 15.89
CA SER A 166 21.28 7.49 15.25
C SER A 166 22.15 8.28 16.24
N ARG A 167 22.05 8.00 17.54
CA ARG A 167 22.89 8.53 18.62
C ARG A 167 23.88 7.51 19.12
#